data_c2b0cefbd38d1f76b8aeeae9738dc5a7
#
_entry.id   c2b0cefbd38d1f76b8aeeae9738dc5a7
#
_cell.length_a   1.000
_cell.length_b   1.000
_cell.length_c   1.000
_cell.angle_alpha   90.00
_cell.angle_beta   90.00
_cell.angle_gamma   90.00
#
_symmetry.space_group_name_H-M   'P 1'
#
loop_
_entity.id
_entity.type
_entity.pdbx_description
1 polymer ?
#
loop_
_entity_poly.entity_id
_entity_poly.type
_entity_poly.pdbx_seq_one_letter_code
_entity_poly.pdbx_strand_id
1 'polypeptide(L)'
;MLSLACAWLLSRAVLRALADATGHGLSAAVSVLPMVQEFYRLVEMSSPLNSVIESINFLLANSLPLGRFVAAAFVSLDESARRGEIWVGGVPDVLMFDAAGQLERRYSSANLPLGIMRSND
;
A
#
# COMPACT_ATOMS: atom_id res chain seq x y z
N MET A 1 -0.59 16.09 -4.90
CA MET A 1 -0.58 14.82 -4.15
C MET A 1 0.86 14.45 -3.83
N LEU A 2 1.09 13.84 -2.68
CA LEU A 2 2.40 13.37 -2.27
C LEU A 2 2.48 11.86 -2.50
N SER A 3 3.42 11.43 -3.35
CA SER A 3 3.67 10.02 -3.59
C SER A 3 4.81 9.52 -2.71
N LEU A 4 4.62 8.35 -2.12
CA LEU A 4 5.56 7.69 -1.25
C LEU A 4 5.75 6.24 -1.69
N ALA A 5 6.99 5.83 -1.87
CA ALA A 5 7.33 4.44 -2.16
C ALA A 5 8.12 3.83 -1.00
N CYS A 6 7.62 2.72 -0.49
CA CYS A 6 8.26 1.94 0.55
C CYS A 6 8.58 0.53 0.03
N ALA A 7 9.74 0.02 0.35
CA ALA A 7 10.13 -1.33 -0.02
C ALA A 7 10.91 -2.00 1.11
N TRP A 8 10.63 -3.25 1.36
CA TRP A 8 11.33 -4.07 2.34
C TRP A 8 11.65 -5.44 1.76
N LEU A 9 12.84 -5.92 2.03
CA LEU A 9 13.30 -7.25 1.65
C LEU A 9 13.46 -8.10 2.91
N LEU A 10 12.66 -9.12 3.05
CA LEU A 10 12.85 -10.20 4.02
C LEU A 10 13.51 -11.39 3.33
N SER A 11 14.13 -12.27 4.09
CA SER A 11 14.93 -13.39 3.57
C SER A 11 14.20 -14.33 2.60
N ARG A 12 12.88 -14.25 2.48
CA ARG A 12 12.05 -15.08 1.60
C ARG A 12 10.87 -14.36 0.94
N ALA A 13 10.68 -13.09 1.20
CA ALA A 13 9.57 -12.33 0.65
C ALA A 13 9.96 -10.87 0.42
N VAL A 14 9.39 -10.28 -0.64
CA VAL A 14 9.51 -8.84 -0.92
C VAL A 14 8.14 -8.23 -0.77
N LEU A 15 8.01 -7.24 0.11
CA LEU A 15 6.81 -6.42 0.23
C LEU A 15 7.13 -4.99 -0.21
N ARG A 16 6.34 -4.49 -1.17
CA ARG A 16 6.46 -3.12 -1.68
C ARG A 16 5.13 -2.41 -1.56
N ALA A 17 5.19 -1.14 -1.21
CA ALA A 17 4.05 -0.25 -1.16
C ALA A 17 4.34 1.03 -1.93
N LEU A 18 3.38 1.46 -2.73
CA LEU A 18 3.32 2.79 -3.33
C LEU A 18 2.06 3.47 -2.80
N ALA A 19 2.21 4.64 -2.23
CA ALA A 19 1.09 5.38 -1.65
C ALA A 19 1.10 6.83 -2.10
N ASP A 20 -0.09 7.38 -2.35
CA ASP A 20 -0.30 8.73 -2.81
C ASP A 20 -1.39 9.40 -1.95
N ALA A 21 -0.96 10.29 -1.07
CA ALA A 21 -1.84 10.97 -0.12
C ALA A 21 -2.53 12.18 -0.74
N THR A 22 -3.79 12.39 -0.39
CA THR A 22 -4.50 13.63 -0.74
C THR A 22 -3.88 14.84 -0.07
N GLY A 23 -3.88 15.95 -0.79
CA GLY A 23 -3.25 17.20 -0.36
C GLY A 23 -1.86 17.37 -0.96
N HIS A 24 -1.15 18.39 -0.48
CA HIS A 24 0.19 18.71 -0.96
C HIS A 24 1.02 19.35 0.16
N GLY A 25 2.33 19.45 -0.07
CA GLY A 25 3.24 20.10 0.85
C GLY A 25 3.49 19.33 2.14
N LEU A 26 3.96 20.06 3.14
CA LEU A 26 4.42 19.48 4.41
C LEU A 26 3.28 18.81 5.20
N SER A 27 2.07 19.35 5.17
CA SER A 27 0.94 18.77 5.91
C SER A 27 0.56 17.38 5.36
N ALA A 28 0.60 17.19 4.05
CA ALA A 28 0.38 15.88 3.45
C ALA A 28 1.51 14.90 3.79
N ALA A 29 2.75 15.35 3.76
CA ALA A 29 3.92 14.54 4.15
C ALA A 29 3.83 14.06 5.60
N VAL A 30 3.53 14.97 6.54
CA VAL A 30 3.42 14.65 7.97
C VAL A 30 2.26 13.69 8.24
N SER A 31 1.14 13.84 7.54
CA SER A 31 -0.05 12.99 7.76
C SER A 31 0.16 11.52 7.39
N VAL A 32 1.13 11.20 6.54
CA VAL A 32 1.42 9.81 6.12
C VAL A 32 2.59 9.16 6.87
N LEU A 33 3.32 9.90 7.71
CA LEU A 33 4.43 9.34 8.50
C LEU A 33 4.00 8.15 9.38
N PRO A 34 2.84 8.19 10.09
CA PRO A 34 2.38 7.04 10.85
C PRO A 34 2.17 5.78 10.01
N MET A 35 1.73 5.95 8.75
CA MET A 35 1.59 4.83 7.82
C MET A 35 2.93 4.17 7.51
N VAL A 36 3.97 4.96 7.28
CA VAL A 36 5.33 4.45 7.01
C VAL A 36 5.86 3.65 8.19
N GLN A 37 5.71 4.19 9.40
CA GLN A 37 6.14 3.53 10.62
C GLN A 37 5.40 2.21 10.84
N GLU A 38 4.09 2.20 10.67
CA GLU A 38 3.26 1.01 10.79
C GLU A 38 3.60 -0.04 9.73
N PHE A 39 3.82 0.38 8.49
CA PHE A 39 4.27 -0.50 7.42
C PHE A 39 5.54 -1.27 7.80
N TYR A 40 6.59 -0.56 8.22
CA TYR A 40 7.85 -1.20 8.59
C TYR A 40 7.71 -2.11 9.81
N ARG A 41 6.95 -1.68 10.81
CA ARG A 41 6.66 -2.49 12.00
C ARG A 41 6.01 -3.83 11.65
N LEU A 42 4.99 -3.80 10.79
CA LEU A 42 4.26 -5.00 10.38
C LEU A 42 5.10 -5.92 9.50
N VAL A 43 5.93 -5.35 8.64
CA VAL A 43 6.85 -6.13 7.80
C VAL A 43 7.90 -6.84 8.64
N GLU A 44 8.46 -6.18 9.64
CA GLU A 44 9.39 -6.81 10.59
C GLU A 44 8.75 -7.97 11.36
N MET A 45 7.45 -7.88 11.64
CA MET A 45 6.67 -8.95 12.26
C MET A 45 6.28 -10.06 11.28
N SER A 46 6.69 -9.98 10.02
CA SER A 46 6.28 -10.92 8.95
C SER A 46 4.76 -11.06 8.80
N SER A 47 4.05 -9.97 8.98
CA SER A 47 2.58 -9.95 8.89
C SER A 47 2.10 -10.23 7.46
N PRO A 48 0.99 -11.00 7.30
CA PRO A 48 0.41 -11.21 5.97
C PRO A 48 -0.10 -9.89 5.37
N LEU A 49 -0.16 -9.82 4.04
CA LEU A 49 -0.55 -8.60 3.33
C LEU A 49 -1.90 -8.04 3.79
N ASN A 50 -2.89 -8.91 4.00
CA ASN A 50 -4.21 -8.48 4.48
C ASN A 50 -4.13 -7.76 5.84
N SER A 51 -3.36 -8.30 6.76
CA SER A 51 -3.15 -7.70 8.08
C SER A 51 -2.45 -6.35 8.00
N VAL A 52 -1.49 -6.21 7.09
CA VAL A 52 -0.81 -4.94 6.81
C VAL A 52 -1.80 -3.89 6.34
N ILE A 53 -2.63 -4.24 5.36
CA ILE A 53 -3.63 -3.33 4.78
C ILE A 53 -4.68 -2.92 5.81
N GLU A 54 -5.24 -3.88 6.55
CA GLU A 54 -6.23 -3.62 7.59
C GLU A 54 -5.70 -2.70 8.68
N SER A 55 -4.49 -2.96 9.17
CA SER A 55 -3.86 -2.15 10.20
C SER A 55 -3.58 -0.72 9.73
N ILE A 56 -3.05 -0.57 8.53
CA ILE A 56 -2.80 0.75 7.94
C ILE A 56 -4.11 1.50 7.68
N ASN A 57 -5.13 0.81 7.16
CA ASN A 57 -6.44 1.42 6.94
C ASN A 57 -7.05 1.93 8.25
N PHE A 58 -7.01 1.12 9.29
CA PHE A 58 -7.49 1.52 10.63
C PHE A 58 -6.73 2.74 11.16
N LEU A 59 -5.41 2.73 11.06
CA LEU A 59 -4.56 3.84 11.49
C LEU A 59 -4.94 5.13 10.76
N LEU A 60 -5.04 5.08 9.43
CA LEU A 60 -5.34 6.25 8.60
C LEU A 60 -6.78 6.76 8.81
N ALA A 61 -7.75 5.86 8.93
CA ALA A 61 -9.14 6.22 9.19
C ALA A 61 -9.31 6.98 10.51
N ASN A 62 -8.44 6.71 11.50
CA ASN A 62 -8.48 7.35 12.81
C ASN A 62 -7.55 8.56 12.95
N SER A 63 -6.56 8.71 12.07
CA SER A 63 -5.55 9.78 12.18
C SER A 63 -5.67 10.86 11.11
N LEU A 64 -6.21 10.53 9.93
CA LEU A 64 -6.38 11.53 8.87
C LEU A 64 -7.57 12.46 9.16
N PRO A 65 -7.45 13.74 8.79
CA PRO A 65 -8.60 14.65 8.79
C PRO A 65 -9.73 14.13 7.90
N LEU A 66 -10.96 14.51 8.21
CA LEU A 66 -12.14 14.13 7.44
C LEU A 66 -11.99 14.54 5.97
N GLY A 67 -12.33 13.62 5.06
CA GLY A 67 -12.20 13.82 3.61
C GLY A 67 -10.80 13.59 3.06
N ARG A 68 -9.83 13.22 3.90
CA ARG A 68 -8.48 12.81 3.46
C ARG A 68 -8.39 11.30 3.35
N PHE A 69 -7.62 10.85 2.39
CA PHE A 69 -7.37 9.43 2.14
C PHE A 69 -6.01 9.21 1.50
N VAL A 70 -5.59 7.96 1.42
CA VAL A 70 -4.34 7.55 0.78
C VAL A 70 -4.66 6.49 -0.29
N ALA A 71 -4.47 6.83 -1.55
CA ALA A 71 -4.51 5.87 -2.64
C ALA A 71 -3.21 5.04 -2.60
N ALA A 72 -3.32 3.72 -2.72
CA ALA A 72 -2.15 2.87 -2.55
C ALA A 72 -2.21 1.59 -3.39
N ALA A 73 -1.03 1.06 -3.68
CA ALA A 73 -0.83 -0.29 -4.18
C ALA A 73 0.21 -1.00 -3.31
N PHE A 74 -0.07 -2.26 -2.98
CA PHE A 74 0.83 -3.14 -2.24
C PHE A 74 1.08 -4.39 -3.06
N VAL A 75 2.34 -4.80 -3.13
CA VAL A 75 2.76 -6.02 -3.80
C VAL A 75 3.61 -6.85 -2.84
N SER A 76 3.19 -8.08 -2.61
CA SER A 76 3.94 -9.07 -1.84
C SER A 76 4.38 -10.19 -2.77
N LEU A 77 5.66 -10.48 -2.78
CA LEU A 77 6.25 -11.55 -3.58
C LEU A 77 6.95 -12.56 -2.68
N ASP A 78 6.56 -13.81 -2.79
CA ASP A 78 7.23 -14.93 -2.14
C ASP A 78 8.07 -15.68 -3.19
N GLU A 79 9.37 -15.51 -3.15
CA GLU A 79 10.29 -16.14 -4.10
C GLU A 79 10.29 -17.68 -4.01
N SER A 80 10.13 -18.23 -2.80
CA SER A 80 10.17 -19.69 -2.59
C SER A 80 8.94 -20.38 -3.13
N ALA A 81 7.76 -19.77 -3.01
CA ALA A 81 6.50 -20.29 -3.51
C ALA A 81 6.18 -19.83 -4.95
N ARG A 82 6.99 -18.94 -5.53
CA ARG A 82 6.75 -18.29 -6.81
C ARG A 82 5.33 -17.70 -6.90
N ARG A 83 4.90 -17.12 -5.79
CA ARG A 83 3.59 -16.51 -5.62
C ARG A 83 3.71 -15.02 -5.36
N GLY A 84 2.69 -14.29 -5.80
CA GLY A 84 2.54 -12.89 -5.48
C GLY A 84 1.11 -12.58 -5.11
N GLU A 85 0.96 -11.58 -4.27
CA GLU A 85 -0.32 -10.96 -3.93
C GLU A 85 -0.23 -9.48 -4.27
N ILE A 86 -1.31 -8.93 -4.78
CA ILE A 86 -1.41 -7.51 -5.08
C ILE A 86 -2.72 -6.94 -4.53
N TRP A 87 -2.63 -5.78 -3.92
CA TRP A 87 -3.77 -4.99 -3.51
C TRP A 87 -3.68 -3.59 -4.14
N VAL A 88 -4.76 -3.13 -4.73
CA VAL A 88 -4.81 -1.83 -5.42
C VAL A 88 -6.06 -1.08 -4.95
N GLY A 89 -5.87 0.10 -4.38
CA GLY A 89 -6.94 0.97 -3.88
C GLY A 89 -6.76 2.43 -4.28
N GLY A 90 -7.51 2.88 -5.28
CA GLY A 90 -7.58 4.27 -5.70
C GLY A 90 -6.45 4.78 -6.58
N VAL A 91 -5.43 3.98 -6.86
CA VAL A 91 -4.37 4.33 -7.81
C VAL A 91 -4.71 3.86 -9.23
N PRO A 92 -4.06 4.41 -10.28
CA PRO A 92 -4.15 3.85 -11.63
C PRO A 92 -3.71 2.39 -11.68
N ASP A 93 -4.00 1.72 -12.81
CA ASP A 93 -3.64 0.32 -13.00
C ASP A 93 -2.16 0.06 -12.74
N VAL A 94 -1.90 -1.01 -12.00
CA VAL A 94 -0.56 -1.57 -11.85
C VAL A 94 -0.30 -2.52 -13.01
N LEU A 95 0.82 -2.33 -13.69
CA LEU A 95 1.18 -3.08 -14.87
C LEU A 95 2.32 -4.06 -14.56
N MET A 96 2.17 -5.29 -15.03
CA MET A 96 3.20 -6.29 -14.95
C MET A 96 3.72 -6.61 -16.36
N PHE A 97 5.03 -6.54 -16.52
CA PHE A 97 5.72 -6.84 -17.78
C PHE A 97 6.57 -8.09 -17.63
N ASP A 98 6.67 -8.86 -18.70
CA ASP A 98 7.59 -10.00 -18.77
C ASP A 98 9.05 -9.54 -18.97
N ALA A 99 9.97 -10.52 -19.01
CA ALA A 99 11.39 -10.24 -19.19
C ALA A 99 11.72 -9.64 -20.57
N ALA A 100 10.84 -9.78 -21.56
CA ALA A 100 10.98 -9.20 -22.89
C ALA A 100 10.38 -7.78 -22.99
N GLY A 101 9.81 -7.26 -21.89
CA GLY A 101 9.18 -5.94 -21.86
C GLY A 101 7.76 -5.92 -22.42
N GLN A 102 7.13 -7.06 -22.61
CA GLN A 102 5.74 -7.16 -23.05
C GLN A 102 4.80 -7.10 -21.86
N LEU A 103 3.67 -6.39 -22.02
CA LEU A 103 2.64 -6.31 -20.98
C LEU A 103 2.00 -7.71 -20.79
N GLU A 104 2.17 -8.26 -19.60
CA GLU A 104 1.64 -9.58 -19.24
C GLU A 104 0.32 -9.48 -18.49
N ARG A 105 0.23 -8.58 -17.53
CA ARG A 105 -0.99 -8.37 -16.73
C ARG A 105 -1.20 -6.91 -16.36
N ARG A 106 -2.49 -6.61 -16.15
CA ARG A 106 -2.96 -5.31 -15.67
C ARG A 106 -3.84 -5.55 -14.44
N TYR A 107 -3.55 -4.84 -13.37
CA TYR A 107 -4.31 -4.91 -12.11
C TYR A 107 -4.97 -3.56 -11.87
N SER A 108 -6.27 -3.52 -12.03
CA SER A 108 -7.07 -2.31 -11.80
C SER A 108 -7.43 -2.15 -10.33
N SER A 109 -7.73 -0.93 -9.93
CA SER A 109 -8.18 -0.63 -8.57
C SER A 109 -9.54 -1.30 -8.32
N ALA A 110 -9.53 -2.31 -7.45
CA ALA A 110 -10.73 -3.02 -7.02
C ALA A 110 -11.18 -2.64 -5.61
N ASN A 111 -10.39 -1.79 -4.93
CA ASN A 111 -10.64 -1.38 -3.55
C ASN A 111 -10.72 0.14 -3.45
N LEU A 112 -11.37 0.61 -2.39
CA LEU A 112 -11.33 2.03 -2.03
C LEU A 112 -9.93 2.41 -1.53
N PRO A 113 -9.54 3.68 -1.66
CA PRO A 113 -8.34 4.19 -1.00
C PRO A 113 -8.37 3.97 0.52
N LEU A 114 -7.20 3.94 1.13
CA LEU A 114 -7.04 3.75 2.57
C LEU A 114 -7.49 4.98 3.36
N GLY A 115 -8.08 4.75 4.50
CA GLY A 115 -8.54 5.80 5.40
C GLY A 115 -9.96 6.31 5.15
N ILE A 116 -10.64 5.84 4.10
CA ILE A 116 -12.04 6.19 3.82
C ILE A 116 -12.99 5.39 4.72
N MET A 117 -12.80 4.08 4.79
CA MET A 117 -13.66 3.21 5.60
C MET A 117 -13.25 3.26 7.06
N ARG A 118 -14.16 3.69 7.92
CA ARG A 118 -14.04 3.56 9.38
C ARG A 118 -14.60 2.21 9.80
N SER A 119 -14.06 1.65 10.87
CA SER A 119 -14.37 0.30 11.35
C SER A 119 -15.83 0.05 11.80
N ASN A 120 -16.72 1.00 11.59
CA ASN A 120 -18.14 0.89 11.92
C ASN A 120 -19.07 0.97 10.68
N ASP A 121 -18.51 0.92 9.49
CA ASP A 121 -19.30 0.94 8.24
C ASP A 121 -19.37 -0.47 7.62
#